data_5247c2bc1185c40c615389d300636ce1
#
_entry.id   5247c2bc1185c40c615389d300636ce1
#
_cell.length_a   1.000
_cell.length_b   1.000
_cell.length_c   1.000
_cell.angle_alpha   90.00
_cell.angle_beta   90.00
_cell.angle_gamma   90.00
#
_symmetry.space_group_name_H-M   'P 1'
#
loop_
_entity.id
_entity.type
_entity.pdbx_description
1 polymer ?
#
loop_
_entity_poly.entity_id
_entity_poly.type
_entity_poly.pdbx_seq_one_letter_code
_entity_poly.pdbx_strand_id
1 'polypeptide(L)'
;MTSTHTLTFHTADTPNGHKIGIYLEEAGLTYDRVYVNLSAGEQRSPAFLAINPNGKIPAIVDHDTGLAVFESGAILSYLAAKTGCLHPDTLAERTAVQQWLHFQIGGIGPMLGQLWWFLRASTTVNAEAIDRYRNEVRRLYGVVNGRLGESAYLASSRYSIADIAAFPWLRATAELDIDIGGYPHVARWLADIESRPAVQRGLIACRAPAAVPAH
;
A
#
# COMPACT_ATOMS: atom_id res chain seq x y z
N MET A 1 0.00 8.90 26.91
CA MET A 1 -0.93 7.75 26.95
C MET A 1 -0.09 6.51 26.69
N THR A 2 -0.09 5.55 27.60
CA THR A 2 0.58 4.26 27.37
C THR A 2 -0.25 3.50 26.34
N SER A 3 0.38 3.04 25.25
CA SER A 3 -0.25 2.18 24.24
C SER A 3 -0.80 0.93 24.91
N THR A 4 -2.02 0.54 24.57
CA THR A 4 -2.66 -0.70 25.04
C THR A 4 -2.31 -1.89 24.14
N HIS A 5 -1.72 -1.63 22.96
CA HIS A 5 -1.34 -2.62 21.97
C HIS A 5 0.18 -2.59 21.71
N THR A 6 0.67 -3.67 21.13
CA THR A 6 2.10 -3.82 20.84
C THR A 6 2.57 -3.00 19.64
N LEU A 7 1.64 -2.48 18.82
CA LEU A 7 1.91 -1.69 17.62
C LEU A 7 1.14 -0.38 17.61
N THR A 8 1.79 0.71 17.21
CA THR A 8 1.12 1.94 16.79
C THR A 8 1.27 2.11 15.28
N PHE A 9 0.14 2.29 14.58
CA PHE A 9 0.08 2.44 13.14
C PHE A 9 -0.32 3.86 12.75
N HIS A 10 0.63 4.61 12.19
CA HIS A 10 0.43 5.96 11.65
C HIS A 10 0.04 5.88 10.18
N THR A 11 -1.16 6.37 9.84
CA THR A 11 -1.74 6.19 8.50
C THR A 11 -2.60 7.37 8.05
N ALA A 12 -2.94 7.37 6.78
CA ALA A 12 -3.98 8.18 6.14
C ALA A 12 -4.65 7.35 5.04
N ASP A 13 -5.80 7.81 4.55
CA ASP A 13 -6.57 7.17 3.48
C ASP A 13 -5.86 7.33 2.14
N THR A 14 -4.85 6.51 1.92
CA THR A 14 -4.01 6.49 0.71
C THR A 14 -3.62 5.06 0.35
N PRO A 15 -3.27 4.78 -0.92
CA PRO A 15 -2.82 3.46 -1.31
C PRO A 15 -1.66 2.91 -0.46
N ASN A 16 -0.73 3.77 0.00
CA ASN A 16 0.38 3.32 0.83
C ASN A 16 -0.05 3.00 2.27
N GLY A 17 -0.98 3.77 2.84
CA GLY A 17 -1.59 3.46 4.13
C GLY A 17 -2.35 2.14 4.10
N HIS A 18 -3.15 1.93 3.04
CA HIS A 18 -3.93 0.72 2.83
C HIS A 18 -3.09 -0.56 2.86
N LYS A 19 -1.86 -0.55 2.32
CA LYS A 19 -0.96 -1.72 2.37
C LYS A 19 -0.80 -2.25 3.79
N ILE A 20 -0.52 -1.35 4.73
CA ILE A 20 -0.25 -1.75 6.12
C ILE A 20 -1.53 -2.09 6.85
N GLY A 21 -2.61 -1.31 6.65
CA GLY A 21 -3.92 -1.65 7.20
C GLY A 21 -4.38 -3.05 6.79
N ILE A 22 -4.24 -3.39 5.50
CA ILE A 22 -4.57 -4.73 4.97
C ILE A 22 -3.70 -5.81 5.64
N TYR A 23 -2.38 -5.59 5.73
CA TYR A 23 -1.50 -6.57 6.34
C TYR A 23 -1.85 -6.83 7.82
N LEU A 24 -2.08 -5.77 8.59
CA LEU A 24 -2.42 -5.88 10.02
C LEU A 24 -3.69 -6.72 10.23
N GLU A 25 -4.70 -6.50 9.39
CA GLU A 25 -5.96 -7.26 9.42
C GLU A 25 -5.80 -8.72 8.93
N GLU A 26 -4.97 -8.97 7.90
CA GLU A 26 -4.69 -10.34 7.42
C GLU A 26 -3.91 -11.14 8.45
N ALA A 27 -3.01 -10.51 9.18
CA ALA A 27 -2.23 -11.15 10.23
C ALA A 27 -2.97 -11.23 11.59
N GLY A 28 -4.17 -10.63 11.70
CA GLY A 28 -4.92 -10.60 12.95
C GLY A 28 -4.22 -9.84 14.07
N LEU A 29 -3.41 -8.86 13.75
CA LEU A 29 -2.66 -8.08 14.73
C LEU A 29 -3.53 -6.99 15.35
N THR A 30 -3.36 -6.77 16.64
CA THR A 30 -3.96 -5.63 17.35
C THR A 30 -3.03 -4.44 17.32
N TYR A 31 -3.58 -3.24 17.12
CA TYR A 31 -2.79 -2.02 16.98
C TYR A 31 -3.56 -0.78 17.42
N ASP A 32 -2.84 0.23 17.88
CA ASP A 32 -3.36 1.57 18.06
C ASP A 32 -3.22 2.35 16.75
N ARG A 33 -4.33 2.84 16.22
CA ARG A 33 -4.33 3.62 14.99
C ARG A 33 -4.16 5.11 15.28
N VAL A 34 -3.20 5.74 14.61
CA VAL A 34 -3.02 7.20 14.57
C VAL A 34 -3.28 7.68 13.14
N TYR A 35 -4.40 8.39 12.95
CA TYR A 35 -4.68 9.05 11.67
C TYR A 35 -3.83 10.33 11.56
N VAL A 36 -3.09 10.45 10.45
CA VAL A 36 -2.24 11.61 10.14
C VAL A 36 -2.94 12.47 9.10
N ASN A 37 -3.37 13.66 9.48
CA ASN A 37 -4.04 14.58 8.57
C ASN A 37 -3.03 15.25 7.63
N LEU A 38 -2.92 14.71 6.41
CA LEU A 38 -1.97 15.17 5.39
C LEU A 38 -2.26 16.60 4.92
N SER A 39 -3.53 16.99 4.87
CA SER A 39 -3.92 18.36 4.45
C SER A 39 -3.58 19.41 5.50
N ALA A 40 -3.57 19.02 6.79
CA ALA A 40 -3.12 19.87 7.88
C ALA A 40 -1.58 19.86 8.05
N GLY A 41 -0.86 19.04 7.29
CA GLY A 41 0.61 18.98 7.36
C GLY A 41 1.15 18.21 8.57
N GLU A 42 0.33 17.41 9.27
CA GLU A 42 0.74 16.67 10.47
C GLU A 42 1.93 15.73 10.24
N GLN A 43 2.11 15.20 9.01
CA GLN A 43 3.26 14.40 8.62
C GLN A 43 4.61 15.15 8.70
N ARG A 44 4.56 16.47 8.87
CA ARG A 44 5.74 17.35 9.01
C ARG A 44 5.94 17.84 10.45
N SER A 45 5.12 17.40 11.39
CA SER A 45 5.28 17.74 12.79
C SER A 45 6.60 17.14 13.35
N PRO A 46 7.27 17.80 14.30
CA PRO A 46 8.48 17.25 14.91
C PRO A 46 8.28 15.85 15.50
N ALA A 47 7.12 15.58 16.08
CA ALA A 47 6.77 14.30 16.64
C ALA A 47 6.72 13.18 15.56
N PHE A 48 6.11 13.47 14.41
CA PHE A 48 6.06 12.50 13.31
C PHE A 48 7.42 12.33 12.62
N LEU A 49 8.18 13.42 12.43
CA LEU A 49 9.52 13.37 11.83
C LEU A 49 10.51 12.58 12.68
N ALA A 50 10.33 12.49 13.99
CA ALA A 50 11.11 11.62 14.86
C ALA A 50 10.87 10.12 14.60
N ILE A 51 9.67 9.76 14.08
CA ILE A 51 9.31 8.39 13.69
C ILE A 51 9.72 8.12 12.25
N ASN A 52 9.46 9.07 11.35
CA ASN A 52 9.78 8.96 9.93
C ASN A 52 10.38 10.28 9.41
N PRO A 53 11.71 10.36 9.24
CA PRO A 53 12.38 11.57 8.74
C PRO A 53 11.98 11.98 7.33
N ASN A 54 11.40 11.06 6.52
CA ASN A 54 10.88 11.36 5.19
C ASN A 54 9.55 12.17 5.23
N GLY A 55 8.88 12.24 6.40
CA GLY A 55 7.64 12.99 6.54
C GLY A 55 6.50 12.45 5.68
N LYS A 56 6.38 11.14 5.54
CA LYS A 56 5.33 10.45 4.77
C LYS A 56 4.73 9.29 5.56
N ILE A 57 3.44 9.05 5.38
CA ILE A 57 2.79 7.83 5.84
C ILE A 57 3.01 6.69 4.80
N PRO A 58 2.91 5.42 5.24
CA PRO A 58 2.73 4.93 6.59
C PRO A 58 4.02 4.89 7.39
N ALA A 59 3.87 4.81 8.72
CA ALA A 59 4.92 4.43 9.65
C ALA A 59 4.30 3.57 10.77
N ILE A 60 5.11 2.72 11.38
CA ILE A 60 4.71 1.97 12.59
C ILE A 60 5.73 2.19 13.70
N VAL A 61 5.26 2.08 14.95
CA VAL A 61 6.11 1.93 16.14
C VAL A 61 5.78 0.59 16.75
N ASP A 62 6.77 -0.27 16.84
CA ASP A 62 6.65 -1.58 17.49
C ASP A 62 7.16 -1.48 18.92
N HIS A 63 6.25 -1.56 19.88
CA HIS A 63 6.55 -1.38 21.30
C HIS A 63 7.25 -2.59 21.93
N ASP A 64 7.13 -3.79 21.33
CA ASP A 64 7.85 -4.97 21.80
C ASP A 64 9.35 -4.87 21.52
N THR A 65 9.71 -4.27 20.38
CA THR A 65 11.10 -4.15 19.94
C THR A 65 11.67 -2.75 20.12
N GLY A 66 10.82 -1.74 20.35
CA GLY A 66 11.18 -0.33 20.41
C GLY A 66 11.52 0.28 19.05
N LEU A 67 11.23 -0.42 17.93
CA LEU A 67 11.55 0.03 16.58
C LEU A 67 10.47 0.93 16.00
N ALA A 68 10.89 2.07 15.43
CA ALA A 68 10.10 2.83 14.48
C ALA A 68 10.48 2.38 13.06
N VAL A 69 9.50 1.97 12.27
CA VAL A 69 9.72 1.48 10.89
C VAL A 69 8.91 2.33 9.92
N PHE A 70 9.55 2.85 8.92
CA PHE A 70 8.93 3.57 7.80
C PHE A 70 9.27 2.88 6.47
N GLU A 71 8.73 3.39 5.35
CA GLU A 71 8.64 2.74 4.03
C GLU A 71 7.69 1.54 4.02
N SER A 72 6.61 1.65 3.24
CA SER A 72 5.56 0.62 3.24
C SER A 72 6.07 -0.78 2.89
N GLY A 73 7.07 -0.89 2.01
CA GLY A 73 7.71 -2.17 1.68
C GLY A 73 8.55 -2.73 2.82
N ALA A 74 9.29 -1.86 3.53
CA ALA A 74 10.07 -2.26 4.71
C ALA A 74 9.16 -2.70 5.86
N ILE A 75 8.05 -1.97 6.09
CA ILE A 75 7.06 -2.33 7.10
C ILE A 75 6.45 -3.71 6.81
N LEU A 76 6.03 -3.96 5.56
CA LEU A 76 5.49 -5.26 5.16
C LEU A 76 6.50 -6.39 5.37
N SER A 77 7.75 -6.20 4.96
CA SER A 77 8.82 -7.17 5.16
C SER A 77 9.12 -7.42 6.64
N TYR A 78 9.17 -6.35 7.45
CA TYR A 78 9.38 -6.43 8.89
C TYR A 78 8.26 -7.22 9.58
N LEU A 79 7.01 -6.86 9.32
CA LEU A 79 5.87 -7.52 9.94
C LEU A 79 5.76 -8.99 9.51
N ALA A 80 6.02 -9.30 8.22
CA ALA A 80 6.03 -10.67 7.74
C ALA A 80 7.11 -11.52 8.42
N ALA A 81 8.31 -10.97 8.60
CA ALA A 81 9.39 -11.65 9.32
C ALA A 81 9.08 -11.83 10.81
N LYS A 82 8.48 -10.82 11.46
CA LYS A 82 8.11 -10.87 12.89
C LYS A 82 7.02 -11.90 13.17
N THR A 83 6.01 -11.99 12.32
CA THR A 83 4.80 -12.79 12.57
C THR A 83 4.81 -14.17 11.91
N GLY A 84 5.63 -14.35 10.88
CA GLY A 84 5.55 -15.52 9.98
C GLY A 84 4.35 -15.50 9.03
N CYS A 85 3.41 -14.55 9.18
CA CYS A 85 2.23 -14.43 8.32
C CYS A 85 2.61 -13.92 6.94
N LEU A 86 2.12 -14.58 5.88
CA LEU A 86 2.41 -14.22 4.48
C LEU A 86 3.93 -14.16 4.17
N HIS A 87 4.72 -14.83 4.98
CA HIS A 87 6.17 -14.97 4.85
C HIS A 87 6.48 -16.34 4.23
N PRO A 88 7.07 -16.40 3.04
CA PRO A 88 7.39 -17.66 2.40
C PRO A 88 8.50 -18.43 3.12
N ASP A 89 8.43 -19.77 3.04
CA ASP A 89 9.36 -20.65 3.76
C ASP A 89 10.71 -20.79 3.08
N THR A 90 10.71 -20.87 1.74
CA THR A 90 11.94 -21.12 0.97
C THR A 90 12.62 -19.84 0.51
N LEU A 91 13.94 -19.91 0.29
CA LEU A 91 14.70 -18.78 -0.26
C LEU A 91 14.18 -18.36 -1.63
N ALA A 92 13.81 -19.32 -2.49
CA ALA A 92 13.30 -19.05 -3.83
C ALA A 92 11.97 -18.24 -3.77
N GLU A 93 11.04 -18.68 -2.94
CA GLU A 93 9.76 -17.97 -2.75
C GLU A 93 9.95 -16.58 -2.15
N ARG A 94 10.82 -16.46 -1.12
CA ARG A 94 11.16 -15.14 -0.54
C ARG A 94 11.76 -14.22 -1.58
N THR A 95 12.65 -14.73 -2.44
CA THR A 95 13.23 -13.94 -3.53
C THR A 95 12.17 -13.47 -4.51
N ALA A 96 11.23 -14.35 -4.91
CA ALA A 96 10.14 -13.98 -5.80
C ALA A 96 9.24 -12.90 -5.18
N VAL A 97 8.90 -13.01 -3.89
CA VAL A 97 8.14 -11.97 -3.16
C VAL A 97 8.90 -10.65 -3.15
N GLN A 98 10.20 -10.66 -2.85
CA GLN A 98 11.02 -9.44 -2.83
C GLN A 98 11.12 -8.79 -4.23
N GLN A 99 11.25 -9.57 -5.31
CA GLN A 99 11.25 -9.03 -6.67
C GLN A 99 9.98 -8.23 -6.97
N TRP A 100 8.81 -8.80 -6.69
CA TRP A 100 7.53 -8.13 -6.94
C TRP A 100 7.24 -6.99 -5.96
N LEU A 101 7.70 -7.12 -4.70
CA LEU A 101 7.64 -6.02 -3.74
C LEU A 101 8.48 -4.83 -4.21
N HIS A 102 9.73 -5.05 -4.65
CA HIS A 102 10.59 -3.98 -5.17
C HIS A 102 10.06 -3.43 -6.50
N PHE A 103 9.49 -4.26 -7.36
CA PHE A 103 8.82 -3.80 -8.58
C PHE A 103 7.65 -2.85 -8.26
N GLN A 104 6.89 -3.16 -7.18
CA GLN A 104 5.84 -2.26 -6.73
C GLN A 104 6.39 -0.95 -6.16
N ILE A 105 7.40 -1.01 -5.28
CA ILE A 105 7.96 0.16 -4.60
C ILE A 105 8.72 1.08 -5.58
N GLY A 106 9.50 0.52 -6.50
CA GLY A 106 10.30 1.28 -7.46
C GLY A 106 9.58 1.64 -8.76
N GLY A 107 8.49 0.96 -9.08
CA GLY A 107 7.77 1.11 -10.35
C GLY A 107 6.31 1.47 -10.18
N ILE A 108 5.47 0.52 -9.77
CA ILE A 108 4.02 0.70 -9.74
C ILE A 108 3.63 1.93 -8.90
N GLY A 109 4.02 1.97 -7.62
CA GLY A 109 3.64 3.07 -6.72
C GLY A 109 4.05 4.44 -7.22
N PRO A 110 5.33 4.68 -7.52
CA PRO A 110 5.80 5.97 -8.00
C PRO A 110 5.17 6.40 -9.32
N MET A 111 5.07 5.51 -10.32
CA MET A 111 4.58 5.91 -11.65
C MET A 111 3.07 6.17 -11.65
N LEU A 112 2.28 5.33 -10.96
CA LEU A 112 0.85 5.58 -10.77
C LEU A 112 0.61 6.85 -9.94
N GLY A 113 1.43 7.08 -8.92
CA GLY A 113 1.36 8.29 -8.10
C GLY A 113 1.66 9.56 -8.88
N GLN A 114 2.64 9.54 -9.81
CA GLN A 114 2.91 10.67 -10.69
C GLN A 114 1.76 10.92 -11.67
N LEU A 115 1.22 9.86 -12.30
CA LEU A 115 0.06 10.01 -13.17
C LEU A 115 -1.12 10.61 -12.42
N TRP A 116 -1.43 10.08 -11.22
CA TRP A 116 -2.49 10.60 -10.35
C TRP A 116 -2.29 12.09 -10.06
N TRP A 117 -1.05 12.49 -9.71
CA TRP A 117 -0.76 13.87 -9.37
C TRP A 117 -1.02 14.82 -10.55
N PHE A 118 -0.56 14.47 -11.75
CA PHE A 118 -0.79 15.29 -12.94
C PHE A 118 -2.26 15.31 -13.39
N LEU A 119 -3.01 14.24 -13.14
CA LEU A 119 -4.43 14.17 -13.49
C LEU A 119 -5.35 14.85 -12.47
N ARG A 120 -5.02 14.79 -11.17
CA ARG A 120 -5.97 15.12 -10.09
C ARG A 120 -5.52 16.23 -9.15
N ALA A 121 -4.23 16.46 -8.98
CA ALA A 121 -3.69 17.40 -7.99
C ALA A 121 -2.98 18.61 -8.61
N SER A 122 -2.47 18.50 -9.84
CA SER A 122 -1.80 19.61 -10.54
C SER A 122 -2.78 20.74 -10.83
N THR A 123 -2.36 21.97 -10.58
CA THR A 123 -3.13 23.18 -10.91
C THR A 123 -3.01 23.57 -12.38
N THR A 124 -2.06 22.99 -13.11
CA THR A 124 -1.81 23.23 -14.54
C THR A 124 -1.78 21.92 -15.30
N VAL A 125 -2.38 21.91 -16.48
CA VAL A 125 -2.36 20.72 -17.35
C VAL A 125 -0.99 20.61 -18.01
N ASN A 126 -0.32 19.47 -17.82
CA ASN A 126 0.92 19.12 -18.51
C ASN A 126 0.69 17.85 -19.34
N ALA A 127 0.31 18.03 -20.60
CA ALA A 127 -0.05 16.94 -21.49
C ALA A 127 1.12 15.96 -21.73
N GLU A 128 2.34 16.47 -21.89
CA GLU A 128 3.53 15.64 -22.11
C GLU A 128 3.82 14.72 -20.90
N ALA A 129 3.76 15.28 -19.69
CA ALA A 129 3.94 14.50 -18.47
C ALA A 129 2.82 13.45 -18.29
N ILE A 130 1.56 13.85 -18.55
CA ILE A 130 0.41 12.93 -18.47
C ILE A 130 0.60 11.77 -19.45
N ASP A 131 0.95 12.04 -20.71
CA ASP A 131 1.12 11.01 -21.72
C ASP A 131 2.31 10.09 -21.40
N ARG A 132 3.43 10.65 -20.94
CA ARG A 132 4.59 9.88 -20.50
C ARG A 132 4.20 8.89 -19.37
N TYR A 133 3.59 9.38 -18.31
CA TYR A 133 3.22 8.53 -17.16
C TYR A 133 2.09 7.57 -17.50
N ARG A 134 1.12 7.96 -18.32
CA ARG A 134 0.06 7.08 -18.79
C ARG A 134 0.62 5.90 -19.60
N ASN A 135 1.58 6.13 -20.47
CA ASN A 135 2.25 5.08 -21.24
C ASN A 135 3.02 4.12 -20.32
N GLU A 136 3.74 4.65 -19.33
CA GLU A 136 4.44 3.81 -18.36
C GLU A 136 3.46 3.02 -17.48
N VAL A 137 2.38 3.62 -17.01
CA VAL A 137 1.33 2.94 -16.25
C VAL A 137 0.73 1.79 -17.06
N ARG A 138 0.40 2.01 -18.34
CA ARG A 138 -0.10 0.95 -19.22
C ARG A 138 0.90 -0.19 -19.38
N ARG A 139 2.18 0.14 -19.53
CA ARG A 139 3.25 -0.87 -19.58
C ARG A 139 3.31 -1.70 -18.30
N LEU A 140 3.23 -1.05 -17.13
CA LEU A 140 3.23 -1.72 -15.82
C LEU A 140 2.01 -2.63 -15.64
N TYR A 141 0.81 -2.18 -16.03
CA TYR A 141 -0.38 -3.04 -16.04
C TYR A 141 -0.19 -4.25 -16.97
N GLY A 142 0.43 -4.06 -18.14
CA GLY A 142 0.76 -5.15 -19.07
C GLY A 142 1.68 -6.20 -18.46
N VAL A 143 2.74 -5.78 -17.74
CA VAL A 143 3.66 -6.69 -17.04
C VAL A 143 2.92 -7.47 -15.95
N VAL A 144 2.11 -6.80 -15.15
CA VAL A 144 1.32 -7.45 -14.08
C VAL A 144 0.30 -8.42 -14.70
N ASN A 145 -0.38 -8.01 -15.78
CA ASN A 145 -1.39 -8.84 -16.45
C ASN A 145 -0.76 -10.11 -17.05
N GLY A 146 0.40 -9.99 -17.69
CA GLY A 146 1.15 -11.14 -18.19
C GLY A 146 1.50 -12.13 -17.06
N ARG A 147 2.05 -11.60 -15.97
CA ARG A 147 2.39 -12.43 -14.79
C ARG A 147 1.17 -13.13 -14.19
N LEU A 148 0.06 -12.44 -14.04
CA LEU A 148 -1.17 -13.00 -13.48
C LEU A 148 -1.91 -13.94 -14.44
N GLY A 149 -1.53 -13.98 -15.72
CA GLY A 149 -1.91 -15.02 -16.67
C GLY A 149 -1.23 -16.36 -16.43
N GLU A 150 -0.04 -16.33 -15.80
CA GLU A 150 0.76 -17.53 -15.51
C GLU A 150 0.60 -18.01 -14.05
N SER A 151 0.10 -17.14 -13.16
CA SER A 151 0.02 -17.42 -11.73
C SER A 151 -1.20 -16.77 -11.09
N ALA A 152 -1.72 -17.37 -10.02
CA ALA A 152 -2.84 -16.81 -9.28
C ALA A 152 -2.49 -15.46 -8.65
N TYR A 153 -1.26 -15.32 -8.13
CA TYR A 153 -0.76 -14.11 -7.46
C TYR A 153 0.62 -13.71 -8.01
N LEU A 154 1.14 -12.55 -7.62
CA LEU A 154 2.34 -11.95 -8.21
C LEU A 154 3.59 -12.82 -8.02
N ALA A 155 3.86 -13.24 -6.80
CA ALA A 155 5.09 -13.98 -6.51
C ALA A 155 4.96 -15.49 -6.82
N SER A 156 3.78 -16.07 -6.53
CA SER A 156 3.54 -17.51 -6.67
C SER A 156 2.03 -17.79 -6.79
N SER A 157 1.64 -19.06 -6.63
CA SER A 157 0.22 -19.44 -6.48
C SER A 157 -0.39 -19.05 -5.13
N ARG A 158 0.40 -18.48 -4.20
CA ARG A 158 -0.03 -18.08 -2.86
C ARG A 158 -0.02 -16.57 -2.71
N TYR A 159 -1.05 -16.04 -2.04
CA TYR A 159 -1.16 -14.64 -1.64
C TYR A 159 0.00 -14.24 -0.72
N SER A 160 0.57 -13.05 -0.92
CA SER A 160 1.77 -12.60 -0.23
C SER A 160 1.78 -11.08 -0.01
N ILE A 161 2.80 -10.59 0.68
CA ILE A 161 3.03 -9.14 0.86
C ILE A 161 3.29 -8.40 -0.46
N ALA A 162 3.71 -9.09 -1.52
CA ALA A 162 3.84 -8.49 -2.85
C ALA A 162 2.48 -8.07 -3.43
N ASP A 163 1.46 -8.93 -3.24
CA ASP A 163 0.09 -8.66 -3.65
C ASP A 163 -0.54 -7.53 -2.82
N ILE A 164 -0.34 -7.57 -1.50
CA ILE A 164 -0.78 -6.50 -0.59
C ILE A 164 -0.17 -5.15 -0.99
N ALA A 165 1.10 -5.13 -1.37
CA ALA A 165 1.76 -3.91 -1.78
C ALA A 165 1.20 -3.34 -3.08
N ALA A 166 0.90 -4.20 -4.06
CA ALA A 166 0.47 -3.79 -5.40
C ALA A 166 -1.02 -3.45 -5.48
N PHE A 167 -1.87 -4.17 -4.75
CA PHE A 167 -3.32 -4.08 -4.82
C PHE A 167 -3.88 -2.66 -4.64
N PRO A 168 -3.52 -1.87 -3.61
CA PRO A 168 -4.12 -0.56 -3.39
C PRO A 168 -3.83 0.44 -4.51
N TRP A 169 -2.71 0.29 -5.20
CA TRP A 169 -2.35 1.12 -6.33
C TRP A 169 -3.05 0.69 -7.62
N LEU A 170 -3.05 -0.62 -7.91
CA LEU A 170 -3.63 -1.15 -9.14
C LEU A 170 -5.18 -1.12 -9.16
N ARG A 171 -5.84 -1.03 -8.00
CA ARG A 171 -7.29 -0.85 -7.93
C ARG A 171 -7.76 0.59 -8.24
N ALA A 172 -6.87 1.57 -8.25
CA ALA A 172 -7.20 2.98 -8.50
C ALA A 172 -7.45 3.30 -9.99
N THR A 173 -8.05 2.37 -10.73
CA THR A 173 -8.24 2.44 -12.18
C THR A 173 -9.07 3.65 -12.60
N ALA A 174 -10.17 3.94 -11.88
CA ALA A 174 -11.04 5.08 -12.17
C ALA A 174 -10.33 6.43 -11.95
N GLU A 175 -9.50 6.54 -10.91
CA GLU A 175 -8.74 7.76 -10.62
C GLU A 175 -7.63 8.03 -11.63
N LEU A 176 -7.13 6.97 -12.29
CA LEU A 176 -6.04 7.02 -13.26
C LEU A 176 -6.50 6.98 -14.71
N ASP A 177 -7.81 6.96 -14.95
CA ASP A 177 -8.41 6.82 -16.28
C ASP A 177 -7.89 5.58 -17.04
N ILE A 178 -7.77 4.43 -16.35
CA ILE A 178 -7.31 3.16 -16.90
C ILE A 178 -8.50 2.24 -17.19
N ASP A 179 -8.63 1.82 -18.45
CA ASP A 179 -9.58 0.79 -18.83
C ASP A 179 -9.08 -0.59 -18.41
N ILE A 180 -9.68 -1.12 -17.34
CA ILE A 180 -9.33 -2.44 -16.79
C ILE A 180 -9.73 -3.59 -17.72
N GLY A 181 -10.65 -3.38 -18.66
CA GLY A 181 -11.07 -4.39 -19.62
C GLY A 181 -9.94 -4.90 -20.50
N GLY A 182 -8.91 -4.08 -20.73
CA GLY A 182 -7.67 -4.48 -21.40
C GLY A 182 -6.76 -5.42 -20.60
N TYR A 183 -7.05 -5.68 -19.30
CA TYR A 183 -6.20 -6.43 -18.39
C TYR A 183 -6.99 -7.49 -17.59
N PRO A 184 -7.54 -8.53 -18.24
CA PRO A 184 -8.48 -9.46 -17.62
C PRO A 184 -7.89 -10.23 -16.41
N HIS A 185 -6.59 -10.54 -16.42
CA HIS A 185 -5.96 -11.22 -15.31
C HIS A 185 -5.76 -10.31 -14.10
N VAL A 186 -5.50 -9.01 -14.34
CA VAL A 186 -5.49 -8.00 -13.26
C VAL A 186 -6.91 -7.83 -12.70
N ALA A 187 -7.94 -7.75 -13.55
CA ALA A 187 -9.31 -7.62 -13.10
C ALA A 187 -9.75 -8.79 -12.19
N ARG A 188 -9.43 -10.04 -12.59
CA ARG A 188 -9.66 -11.23 -11.77
C ARG A 188 -8.96 -11.11 -10.41
N TRP A 189 -7.66 -10.79 -10.43
CA TRP A 189 -6.83 -10.71 -9.22
C TRP A 189 -7.30 -9.59 -8.28
N LEU A 190 -7.71 -8.44 -8.82
CA LEU A 190 -8.31 -7.36 -8.01
C LEU A 190 -9.58 -7.82 -7.32
N ALA A 191 -10.49 -8.51 -8.04
CA ALA A 191 -11.74 -9.03 -7.48
C ALA A 191 -11.47 -10.07 -6.37
N ASP A 192 -10.52 -10.98 -6.59
CA ASP A 192 -10.14 -11.99 -5.61
C ASP A 192 -9.64 -11.35 -4.30
N ILE A 193 -8.75 -10.37 -4.40
CA ILE A 193 -8.19 -9.69 -3.22
C ILE A 193 -9.26 -8.83 -2.55
N GLU A 194 -10.05 -8.07 -3.32
CA GLU A 194 -11.08 -7.20 -2.79
C GLU A 194 -12.18 -7.95 -2.04
N SER A 195 -12.46 -9.20 -2.43
CA SER A 195 -13.44 -10.06 -1.75
C SER A 195 -13.02 -10.50 -0.34
N ARG A 196 -11.75 -10.36 0.04
CA ARG A 196 -11.21 -10.81 1.32
C ARG A 196 -11.70 -9.92 2.47
N PRO A 197 -12.33 -10.47 3.53
CA PRO A 197 -12.83 -9.66 4.65
C PRO A 197 -11.75 -8.81 5.34
N ALA A 198 -10.52 -9.34 5.46
CA ALA A 198 -9.40 -8.61 6.05
C ALA A 198 -8.98 -7.40 5.19
N VAL A 199 -9.01 -7.55 3.86
CA VAL A 199 -8.74 -6.43 2.94
C VAL A 199 -9.77 -5.32 3.14
N GLN A 200 -11.06 -5.65 3.22
CA GLN A 200 -12.12 -4.67 3.46
C GLN A 200 -11.94 -3.94 4.79
N ARG A 201 -11.62 -4.66 5.88
CA ARG A 201 -11.34 -4.03 7.17
C ARG A 201 -10.10 -3.14 7.10
N GLY A 202 -9.02 -3.57 6.47
CA GLY A 202 -7.78 -2.80 6.31
C GLY A 202 -7.97 -1.49 5.53
N LEU A 203 -8.80 -1.50 4.49
CA LEU A 203 -9.18 -0.29 3.75
C LEU A 203 -9.96 0.69 4.64
N ILE A 204 -10.91 0.17 5.45
CA ILE A 204 -11.70 0.99 6.38
C ILE A 204 -10.81 1.55 7.49
N ALA A 205 -9.86 0.76 7.99
CA ALA A 205 -8.96 1.17 9.06
C ALA A 205 -8.10 2.40 8.70
N CYS A 206 -7.93 2.73 7.44
CA CYS A 206 -7.15 3.90 7.02
C CYS A 206 -7.99 5.17 6.83
N ARG A 207 -9.31 5.09 6.89
CA ARG A 207 -10.20 6.25 6.69
C ARG A 207 -10.08 7.29 7.80
N ALA A 208 -10.31 8.54 7.45
CA ALA A 208 -10.41 9.60 8.44
C ALA A 208 -11.45 9.24 9.52
N PRO A 209 -11.21 9.59 10.80
CA PRO A 209 -12.24 9.51 11.82
C PRO A 209 -13.48 10.30 11.39
N ALA A 210 -14.67 9.79 11.71
CA ALA A 210 -15.88 10.58 11.51
C ALA A 210 -15.75 11.92 12.27
N ALA A 211 -16.13 13.01 11.61
CA ALA A 211 -16.15 14.31 12.29
C ALA A 211 -17.04 14.21 13.53
N VAL A 212 -16.48 14.50 14.70
CA VAL A 212 -17.29 14.64 15.93
C VAL A 212 -18.15 15.87 15.71
N PRO A 213 -19.50 15.78 15.81
CA PRO A 213 -20.33 16.97 15.74
C PRO A 213 -19.90 17.96 16.83
N ALA A 214 -19.65 19.21 16.44
CA ALA A 214 -19.44 20.28 17.42
C ALA A 214 -20.72 20.40 18.26
N HIS A 215 -20.59 20.21 19.56
CA HIS A 215 -21.64 20.45 20.54
C HIS A 215 -21.80 21.94 20.83
#